data_511280bf334a6cf4d29ee8a09c5d0d97
#
_entry.id   511280bf334a6cf4d29ee8a09c5d0d97
#
_cell.length_a   1.000
_cell.length_b   1.000
_cell.length_c   1.000
_cell.angle_alpha   90.00
_cell.angle_beta   90.00
_cell.angle_gamma   90.00
#
_symmetry.space_group_name_H-M   'P 1'
#
loop_
_entity.id
_entity.type
_entity.pdbx_description
1 polymer ?
#
loop_
_entity_poly.entity_id
_entity_poly.type
_entity_poly.pdbx_seq_one_letter_code
_entity_poly.pdbx_strand_id
1 'polypeptide(L)'
;MTLINLSSATIDYEIEGQGPAIVFAHGAGGNRLSWWQQVPYFMDSYTCITFSHPEFGRSSWIDDAGGRVEYSEVLLEFLDHLEIERVALVAQSMGGWTCLPLAVQMPDRVAALFMASTPGNLSTPEIDQAREANREGLERLRRAWEERRTGSFNPALGERCSTDQPAMHYLYSAIQGLNQPRTSRLRIDLTPEDMSGYRTPTVYITGEEDVVLPSSMIAAAANVTPGAHLERVPETGHSIYFERPDVFNNLLSGFLQHEYPA
;
A
#
# COMPACT_ATOMS: atom_id res chain seq x y z
N MET A 1 4.65 5.10 20.42
CA MET A 1 5.53 5.33 19.24
C MET A 1 6.77 4.49 19.44
N THR A 2 6.95 3.47 18.64
CA THR A 2 8.01 2.48 18.84
C THR A 2 8.95 2.50 17.64
N LEU A 3 10.25 2.44 17.89
CA LEU A 3 11.28 2.26 16.87
C LEU A 3 11.94 0.92 17.09
N ILE A 4 12.21 0.21 16.01
CA ILE A 4 13.01 -1.02 16.01
C ILE A 4 14.16 -0.87 15.02
N ASN A 5 15.35 -1.32 15.42
CA ASN A 5 16.51 -1.35 14.55
C ASN A 5 16.63 -2.75 13.95
N LEU A 6 16.52 -2.81 12.65
CA LEU A 6 16.78 -3.97 11.82
C LEU A 6 18.22 -3.93 11.29
N SER A 7 18.62 -4.92 10.52
CA SER A 7 19.97 -4.99 9.94
C SER A 7 20.27 -3.83 8.98
N SER A 8 19.25 -3.38 8.22
CA SER A 8 19.37 -2.37 7.16
C SER A 8 18.60 -1.09 7.39
N ALA A 9 17.67 -1.07 8.35
CA ALA A 9 16.78 0.06 8.57
C ALA A 9 16.34 0.20 10.02
N THR A 10 16.02 1.43 10.42
CA THR A 10 15.23 1.72 11.63
C THR A 10 13.79 1.92 11.21
N ILE A 11 12.85 1.18 11.81
CA ILE A 11 11.43 1.19 11.47
C ILE A 11 10.61 1.83 12.59
N ASP A 12 9.81 2.84 12.24
CA ASP A 12 8.77 3.45 13.07
C ASP A 12 7.47 2.67 12.87
N TYR A 13 6.94 2.09 13.96
CA TYR A 13 5.76 1.25 13.89
C TYR A 13 4.86 1.40 15.12
N GLU A 14 3.66 0.84 15.00
CA GLU A 14 2.67 0.74 16.08
C GLU A 14 1.90 -0.57 15.96
N ILE A 15 1.57 -1.16 17.10
CA ILE A 15 0.77 -2.38 17.20
C ILE A 15 -0.40 -2.09 18.10
N GLU A 16 -1.60 -2.36 17.61
CA GLU A 16 -2.85 -2.18 18.35
C GLU A 16 -3.76 -3.40 18.18
N GLY A 17 -4.52 -3.71 19.23
CA GLY A 17 -5.46 -4.81 19.20
C GLY A 17 -4.86 -6.16 19.54
N GLN A 18 -5.63 -7.22 19.28
CA GLN A 18 -5.27 -8.62 19.57
C GLN A 18 -5.97 -9.57 18.58
N GLY A 19 -5.39 -10.75 18.37
CA GLY A 19 -5.87 -11.73 17.40
C GLY A 19 -4.89 -11.93 16.25
N PRO A 20 -5.33 -12.51 15.13
CA PRO A 20 -4.46 -12.71 13.96
C PRO A 20 -3.86 -11.39 13.44
N ALA A 21 -2.63 -11.43 12.96
CA ALA A 21 -1.91 -10.22 12.59
C ALA A 21 -2.29 -9.68 11.20
N ILE A 22 -2.53 -8.37 11.11
CA ILE A 22 -2.65 -7.63 9.84
C ILE A 22 -1.55 -6.58 9.79
N VAL A 23 -0.79 -6.55 8.70
CA VAL A 23 0.18 -5.47 8.43
C VAL A 23 -0.35 -4.54 7.36
N PHE A 24 -0.31 -3.25 7.66
CA PHE A 24 -0.74 -2.17 6.77
C PHE A 24 0.47 -1.45 6.17
N ALA A 25 0.70 -1.65 4.87
CA ALA A 25 1.80 -1.07 4.09
C ALA A 25 1.33 0.13 3.27
N HIS A 26 1.79 1.33 3.64
CA HIS A 26 1.36 2.60 3.06
C HIS A 26 1.94 2.87 1.67
N GLY A 27 1.30 3.77 0.92
CA GLY A 27 1.77 4.31 -0.34
C GLY A 27 2.82 5.41 -0.21
N ALA A 28 3.34 5.88 -1.35
CA ALA A 28 4.43 6.86 -1.42
C ALA A 28 4.12 8.24 -0.79
N GLY A 29 2.85 8.56 -0.59
CA GLY A 29 2.43 9.78 0.10
C GLY A 29 2.14 9.58 1.59
N GLY A 30 2.21 8.34 2.09
CA GLY A 30 1.81 7.98 3.44
C GLY A 30 2.97 7.67 4.38
N ASN A 31 2.63 7.26 5.56
CA ASN A 31 3.45 6.65 6.59
C ASN A 31 2.54 5.84 7.51
N ARG A 32 3.01 5.30 8.64
CA ARG A 32 2.18 4.51 9.56
C ARG A 32 0.87 5.19 9.98
N LEU A 33 0.82 6.53 10.04
CA LEU A 33 -0.38 7.28 10.42
C LEU A 33 -1.47 7.29 9.35
N SER A 34 -1.18 6.82 8.14
CA SER A 34 -2.15 6.75 7.04
C SER A 34 -3.37 5.89 7.38
N TRP A 35 -3.22 4.93 8.28
CA TRP A 35 -4.21 3.90 8.59
C TRP A 35 -5.10 4.22 9.80
N TRP A 36 -5.20 5.49 10.15
CA TRP A 36 -5.92 5.97 11.32
C TRP A 36 -7.44 5.65 11.31
N GLN A 37 -8.01 5.38 10.15
CA GLN A 37 -9.41 4.96 9.99
C GLN A 37 -9.58 3.43 9.98
N GLN A 38 -8.52 2.68 9.67
CA GLN A 38 -8.52 1.24 9.59
C GLN A 38 -8.24 0.60 10.95
N VAL A 39 -7.20 1.07 11.63
CA VAL A 39 -6.80 0.50 12.93
C VAL A 39 -7.96 0.45 13.93
N PRO A 40 -8.71 1.54 14.21
CA PRO A 40 -9.84 1.47 15.15
C PRO A 40 -10.98 0.54 14.73
N TYR A 41 -11.09 0.24 13.42
CA TYR A 41 -12.12 -0.66 12.91
C TYR A 41 -11.75 -2.13 13.10
N PHE A 42 -10.47 -2.48 12.99
CA PHE A 42 -10.01 -3.86 12.99
C PHE A 42 -9.42 -4.32 14.34
N MET A 43 -8.99 -3.41 15.22
CA MET A 43 -8.24 -3.74 16.43
C MET A 43 -9.01 -4.57 17.48
N ASP A 44 -10.34 -4.61 17.41
CA ASP A 44 -11.15 -5.43 18.30
C ASP A 44 -11.05 -6.95 17.98
N SER A 45 -10.63 -7.29 16.76
CA SER A 45 -10.57 -8.68 16.27
C SER A 45 -9.18 -9.09 15.76
N TYR A 46 -8.32 -8.12 15.42
CA TYR A 46 -7.02 -8.36 14.81
C TYR A 46 -5.91 -7.58 15.52
N THR A 47 -4.70 -8.13 15.49
CA THR A 47 -3.50 -7.39 15.82
C THR A 47 -3.13 -6.53 14.61
N CYS A 48 -3.41 -5.23 14.68
CA CYS A 48 -3.15 -4.26 13.63
C CYS A 48 -1.73 -3.71 13.75
N ILE A 49 -0.89 -3.97 12.76
CA ILE A 49 0.49 -3.51 12.70
C ILE A 49 0.61 -2.46 11.60
N THR A 50 0.93 -1.22 11.98
CA THR A 50 1.23 -0.14 11.05
C THR A 50 2.71 0.22 11.14
N PHE A 51 3.35 0.43 10.01
CA PHE A 51 4.76 0.81 9.95
C PHE A 51 5.00 1.86 8.88
N SER A 52 6.09 2.58 9.00
CA SER A 52 6.60 3.47 7.95
C SER A 52 7.73 2.76 7.21
N HIS A 53 7.67 2.73 5.87
CA HIS A 53 8.81 2.28 5.08
C HIS A 53 10.05 3.15 5.37
N PRO A 54 11.28 2.68 5.17
CA PRO A 54 12.47 3.52 5.23
C PRO A 54 12.31 4.78 4.38
N GLU A 55 12.79 5.93 4.87
CA GLU A 55 12.61 7.29 4.31
C GLU A 55 11.20 7.88 4.49
N PHE A 56 10.30 7.20 5.21
CA PHE A 56 8.97 7.72 5.51
C PHE A 56 8.77 7.89 7.02
N GLY A 57 8.03 8.93 7.41
CA GLY A 57 7.82 9.24 8.83
C GLY A 57 9.16 9.36 9.57
N ARG A 58 9.34 8.52 10.58
CA ARG A 58 10.57 8.44 11.39
C ARG A 58 11.48 7.27 11.03
N SER A 59 11.11 6.48 10.02
CA SER A 59 11.93 5.36 9.54
C SER A 59 13.07 5.86 8.67
N SER A 60 14.23 5.20 8.73
CA SER A 60 15.42 5.55 7.95
C SER A 60 16.20 4.30 7.55
N TRP A 61 16.97 4.41 6.49
CA TRP A 61 18.02 3.44 6.21
C TRP A 61 19.17 3.60 7.20
N ILE A 62 19.85 2.51 7.51
CA ILE A 62 21.12 2.52 8.22
C ILE A 62 22.24 2.67 7.19
N ASP A 63 23.07 3.69 7.35
CA ASP A 63 24.16 4.05 6.44
C ASP A 63 25.12 2.92 6.32
N ASP A 64 25.55 2.10 5.92
CA ASP A 64 26.47 0.96 5.86
C ASP A 64 25.77 -0.41 5.74
N ALA A 65 24.51 -0.48 5.38
CA ALA A 65 23.79 -1.75 5.22
C ALA A 65 24.32 -2.66 4.08
N GLY A 66 25.50 -2.37 3.55
CA GLY A 66 26.29 -3.30 2.72
C GLY A 66 25.72 -3.64 1.36
N GLY A 67 24.71 -2.93 0.86
CA GLY A 67 24.10 -3.22 -0.43
C GLY A 67 22.66 -2.70 -0.53
N ARG A 68 22.07 -2.91 -1.70
CA ARG A 68 20.66 -2.61 -1.94
C ARG A 68 19.80 -3.66 -1.25
N VAL A 69 18.91 -3.21 -0.37
CA VAL A 69 17.92 -4.04 0.33
C VAL A 69 16.52 -3.68 -0.19
N GLU A 70 15.71 -4.68 -0.48
CA GLU A 70 14.35 -4.47 -0.95
C GLU A 70 13.37 -4.30 0.22
N TYR A 71 12.31 -3.54 0.02
CA TYR A 71 11.29 -3.32 1.06
C TYR A 71 10.64 -4.61 1.56
N SER A 72 10.52 -5.64 0.71
CA SER A 72 10.01 -6.96 1.10
C SER A 72 10.93 -7.68 2.07
N GLU A 73 12.25 -7.54 1.91
CA GLU A 73 13.25 -8.11 2.84
C GLU A 73 13.20 -7.39 4.19
N VAL A 74 13.06 -6.05 4.18
CA VAL A 74 12.88 -5.26 5.40
C VAL A 74 11.60 -5.68 6.14
N LEU A 75 10.49 -5.89 5.41
CA LEU A 75 9.24 -6.33 6.03
C LEU A 75 9.38 -7.75 6.61
N LEU A 76 10.05 -8.67 5.92
CA LEU A 76 10.28 -10.01 6.42
C LEU A 76 11.08 -9.99 7.71
N GLU A 77 12.20 -9.28 7.74
CA GLU A 77 13.02 -9.12 8.95
C GLU A 77 12.23 -8.47 10.09
N PHE A 78 11.39 -7.48 9.78
CA PHE A 78 10.51 -6.82 10.75
C PHE A 78 9.49 -7.80 11.36
N LEU A 79 8.87 -8.65 10.54
CA LEU A 79 7.96 -9.69 11.01
C LEU A 79 8.66 -10.72 11.89
N ASP A 80 9.89 -11.11 11.54
CA ASP A 80 10.70 -12.05 12.33
C ASP A 80 11.06 -11.48 13.70
N HIS A 81 11.40 -10.18 13.78
CA HIS A 81 11.66 -9.50 15.05
C HIS A 81 10.42 -9.37 15.94
N LEU A 82 9.24 -9.32 15.34
CA LEU A 82 7.97 -9.31 16.07
C LEU A 82 7.44 -10.71 16.38
N GLU A 83 8.18 -11.76 16.00
CA GLU A 83 7.77 -13.17 16.16
C GLU A 83 6.42 -13.47 15.47
N ILE A 84 6.12 -12.78 14.36
CA ILE A 84 4.91 -12.98 13.56
C ILE A 84 5.17 -14.06 12.51
N GLU A 85 4.67 -15.25 12.72
CA GLU A 85 4.86 -16.38 11.80
C GLU A 85 4.00 -16.28 10.54
N ARG A 86 2.76 -15.77 10.67
CA ARG A 86 1.80 -15.67 9.57
C ARG A 86 0.97 -14.39 9.68
N VAL A 87 0.70 -13.75 8.54
CA VAL A 87 0.11 -12.41 8.50
C VAL A 87 -0.80 -12.21 7.29
N ALA A 88 -1.85 -11.41 7.42
CA ALA A 88 -2.53 -10.80 6.29
C ALA A 88 -1.85 -9.45 5.97
N LEU A 89 -1.63 -9.19 4.68
CA LEU A 89 -1.00 -7.95 4.21
C LEU A 89 -2.04 -7.05 3.53
N VAL A 90 -2.03 -5.79 3.89
CA VAL A 90 -2.87 -4.74 3.29
C VAL A 90 -1.95 -3.70 2.69
N ALA A 91 -1.96 -3.60 1.38
CA ALA A 91 -1.04 -2.75 0.62
C ALA A 91 -1.78 -1.64 -0.10
N GLN A 92 -1.28 -0.42 -0.03
CA GLN A 92 -1.76 0.70 -0.84
C GLN A 92 -0.62 1.24 -1.71
N SER A 93 -0.85 1.38 -3.03
CA SER A 93 0.10 1.99 -3.97
C SER A 93 1.53 1.40 -3.84
N MET A 94 2.51 2.17 -3.42
CA MET A 94 3.89 1.73 -3.16
C MET A 94 3.96 0.55 -2.19
N GLY A 95 3.03 0.41 -1.24
CA GLY A 95 2.97 -0.74 -0.34
C GLY A 95 2.88 -2.09 -1.07
N GLY A 96 2.34 -2.09 -2.29
CA GLY A 96 2.32 -3.26 -3.15
C GLY A 96 3.72 -3.73 -3.58
N TRP A 97 4.72 -2.83 -3.64
CA TRP A 97 6.11 -3.17 -3.95
C TRP A 97 6.79 -3.96 -2.82
N THR A 98 6.20 -3.91 -1.65
CA THR A 98 6.63 -4.65 -0.46
C THR A 98 5.88 -5.95 -0.33
N CYS A 99 4.54 -5.88 -0.43
CA CYS A 99 3.66 -6.97 -0.04
C CYS A 99 3.56 -8.08 -1.10
N LEU A 100 3.47 -7.73 -2.39
CA LEU A 100 3.37 -8.76 -3.43
C LEU A 100 4.67 -9.57 -3.58
N PRO A 101 5.88 -8.96 -3.65
CA PRO A 101 7.12 -9.74 -3.65
C PRO A 101 7.27 -10.65 -2.43
N LEU A 102 6.88 -10.18 -1.24
CA LEU A 102 6.90 -11.03 -0.04
C LEU A 102 5.94 -12.21 -0.16
N ALA A 103 4.72 -12.00 -0.66
CA ALA A 103 3.74 -13.06 -0.86
C ALA A 103 4.17 -14.10 -1.92
N VAL A 104 4.92 -13.66 -2.95
CA VAL A 104 5.51 -14.55 -3.96
C VAL A 104 6.65 -15.38 -3.38
N GLN A 105 7.57 -14.74 -2.65
CA GLN A 105 8.78 -15.38 -2.14
C GLN A 105 8.51 -16.25 -0.90
N MET A 106 7.56 -15.82 -0.06
CA MET A 106 7.28 -16.44 1.24
C MET A 106 5.77 -16.75 1.41
N PRO A 107 5.18 -17.58 0.53
CA PRO A 107 3.73 -17.81 0.50
C PRO A 107 3.18 -18.43 1.80
N ASP A 108 4.01 -19.14 2.57
CA ASP A 108 3.59 -19.72 3.85
C ASP A 108 3.49 -18.66 4.97
N ARG A 109 4.19 -17.53 4.83
CA ARG A 109 4.15 -16.39 5.76
C ARG A 109 2.95 -15.47 5.50
N VAL A 110 2.43 -15.42 4.26
CA VAL A 110 1.35 -14.51 3.87
C VAL A 110 0.04 -15.28 3.71
N ALA A 111 -0.87 -15.08 4.66
CA ALA A 111 -2.17 -15.75 4.69
C ALA A 111 -3.15 -15.22 3.65
N ALA A 112 -3.14 -13.90 3.45
CA ALA A 112 -4.04 -13.17 2.56
C ALA A 112 -3.39 -11.85 2.13
N LEU A 113 -3.67 -11.37 0.93
CA LEU A 113 -3.12 -10.13 0.38
C LEU A 113 -4.24 -9.23 -0.18
N PHE A 114 -4.38 -8.03 0.39
CA PHE A 114 -5.32 -7.01 -0.04
C PHE A 114 -4.57 -5.85 -0.72
N MET A 115 -4.78 -5.66 -2.03
CA MET A 115 -4.04 -4.76 -2.90
C MET A 115 -4.90 -3.57 -3.33
N ALA A 116 -4.70 -2.41 -2.71
CA ALA A 116 -5.45 -1.19 -3.00
C ALA A 116 -4.67 -0.25 -3.92
N SER A 117 -5.23 0.05 -5.09
CA SER A 117 -4.67 0.98 -6.08
C SER A 117 -3.19 0.70 -6.36
N THR A 118 -2.84 -0.57 -6.58
CA THR A 118 -1.46 -1.00 -6.86
C THR A 118 -1.40 -2.25 -7.73
N PRO A 119 -0.52 -2.29 -8.76
CA PRO A 119 -0.22 -3.50 -9.51
C PRO A 119 0.87 -4.36 -8.83
N GLY A 120 1.44 -3.94 -7.70
CA GLY A 120 2.46 -4.69 -6.96
C GLY A 120 3.79 -4.87 -7.68
N ASN A 121 4.14 -3.97 -8.59
CA ASN A 121 5.32 -4.06 -9.48
C ASN A 121 5.30 -5.21 -10.50
N LEU A 122 4.14 -5.78 -10.77
CA LEU A 122 4.00 -6.63 -11.94
C LEU A 122 4.32 -5.86 -13.22
N SER A 123 5.09 -6.48 -14.10
CA SER A 123 5.41 -5.98 -15.44
C SER A 123 4.85 -6.94 -16.46
N THR A 124 3.88 -6.48 -17.25
CA THR A 124 3.32 -7.16 -18.41
C THR A 124 3.09 -6.16 -19.54
N PRO A 125 3.00 -6.59 -20.81
CA PRO A 125 2.67 -5.69 -21.91
C PRO A 125 1.41 -4.86 -21.65
N GLU A 126 0.38 -5.44 -21.04
CA GLU A 126 -0.90 -4.78 -20.77
C GLU A 126 -0.75 -3.73 -19.65
N ILE A 127 0.01 -4.03 -18.59
CA ILE A 127 0.31 -3.06 -17.52
C ILE A 127 1.13 -1.90 -18.08
N ASP A 128 2.13 -2.20 -18.90
CA ASP A 128 3.00 -1.18 -19.51
C ASP A 128 2.23 -0.31 -20.50
N GLN A 129 1.32 -0.89 -21.28
CA GLN A 129 0.42 -0.15 -22.16
C GLN A 129 -0.53 0.75 -21.38
N ALA A 130 -1.13 0.26 -20.28
CA ALA A 130 -1.99 1.06 -19.41
C ALA A 130 -1.21 2.21 -18.75
N ARG A 131 0.05 1.96 -18.35
CA ARG A 131 0.96 2.97 -17.81
C ARG A 131 1.28 4.05 -18.84
N GLU A 132 1.61 3.68 -20.08
CA GLU A 132 1.91 4.62 -21.14
C GLU A 132 0.69 5.44 -21.54
N ALA A 133 -0.48 4.81 -21.64
CA ALA A 133 -1.75 5.50 -21.91
C ALA A 133 -2.09 6.56 -20.84
N ASN A 134 -1.66 6.34 -19.59
CA ASN A 134 -1.85 7.29 -18.48
C ASN A 134 -0.73 8.33 -18.34
N ARG A 135 0.30 8.29 -19.17
CA ARG A 135 1.47 9.18 -19.05
C ARG A 135 1.12 10.66 -19.01
N GLU A 136 0.22 11.10 -19.88
CA GLU A 136 -0.24 12.50 -19.89
C GLU A 136 -1.02 12.88 -18.62
N GLY A 137 -1.80 11.93 -18.07
CA GLY A 137 -2.46 12.07 -16.79
C GLY A 137 -1.46 12.28 -15.66
N LEU A 138 -0.43 11.45 -15.60
CA LEU A 138 0.65 11.55 -14.62
C LEU A 138 1.46 12.85 -14.76
N GLU A 139 1.70 13.34 -15.97
CA GLU A 139 2.38 14.62 -16.20
C GLU A 139 1.52 15.80 -15.74
N ARG A 140 0.20 15.77 -16.00
CA ARG A 140 -0.74 16.77 -15.46
C ARG A 140 -0.74 16.77 -13.94
N LEU A 141 -0.73 15.59 -13.34
CA LEU A 141 -0.60 15.40 -11.90
C LEU A 141 0.68 16.00 -11.34
N ARG A 142 1.81 15.73 -11.98
CA ARG A 142 3.11 16.27 -11.56
C ARG A 142 3.10 17.80 -11.60
N ARG A 143 2.57 18.40 -12.67
CA ARG A 143 2.43 19.86 -12.77
C ARG A 143 1.52 20.42 -11.69
N ALA A 144 0.33 19.84 -11.52
CA ALA A 144 -0.59 20.23 -10.45
C ALA A 144 0.04 20.06 -9.07
N TRP A 145 0.91 19.07 -8.88
CA TRP A 145 1.68 18.88 -7.66
C TRP A 145 2.77 19.95 -7.44
N GLU A 146 3.46 20.35 -8.48
CA GLU A 146 4.46 21.43 -8.45
C GLU A 146 3.82 22.81 -8.24
N GLU A 147 2.64 23.03 -8.82
CA GLU A 147 1.86 24.26 -8.70
C GLU A 147 1.09 24.38 -7.36
N ARG A 148 1.09 23.37 -6.55
CA ARG A 148 0.35 23.18 -5.30
C ARG A 148 0.55 24.22 -4.21
N ARG A 149 1.39 25.15 -4.39
CA ARG A 149 1.62 26.21 -3.39
C ARG A 149 0.37 27.05 -3.06
N THR A 150 -0.73 26.87 -3.81
CA THR A 150 -1.90 27.77 -3.71
C THR A 150 -3.27 27.10 -3.78
N GLY A 151 -3.39 25.75 -3.85
CA GLY A 151 -4.69 25.13 -4.13
C GLY A 151 -5.06 23.93 -3.27
N SER A 152 -6.35 23.72 -3.15
CA SER A 152 -7.04 22.68 -2.39
C SER A 152 -7.13 21.32 -3.10
N PHE A 153 -6.42 21.09 -4.19
CA PHE A 153 -6.48 19.84 -4.95
C PHE A 153 -5.31 18.90 -4.66
N ASN A 154 -5.60 17.69 -4.22
CA ASN A 154 -4.63 16.60 -4.09
C ASN A 154 -4.95 15.50 -5.12
N PRO A 155 -4.11 15.30 -6.13
CA PRO A 155 -4.40 14.31 -7.16
C PRO A 155 -4.43 12.86 -6.68
N ALA A 156 -3.92 12.58 -5.49
CA ALA A 156 -4.07 11.27 -4.86
C ALA A 156 -5.45 11.08 -4.20
N LEU A 157 -6.30 12.10 -4.21
CA LEU A 157 -7.68 12.07 -3.72
C LEU A 157 -8.62 12.38 -4.89
N GLY A 158 -9.74 11.70 -4.98
CA GLY A 158 -10.79 11.98 -5.95
C GLY A 158 -11.38 13.38 -5.80
N GLU A 159 -12.07 13.86 -6.81
CA GLU A 159 -12.65 15.19 -6.84
C GLU A 159 -13.58 15.44 -5.65
N ARG A 160 -14.43 14.47 -5.31
CA ARG A 160 -15.35 14.54 -4.17
C ARG A 160 -14.62 14.78 -2.84
N CYS A 161 -13.55 14.05 -2.56
CA CYS A 161 -12.80 14.22 -1.32
C CYS A 161 -12.12 15.58 -1.26
N SER A 162 -11.59 16.04 -2.40
CA SER A 162 -10.91 17.33 -2.49
C SER A 162 -11.86 18.53 -2.31
N THR A 163 -13.12 18.43 -2.78
CA THR A 163 -14.10 19.53 -2.73
C THR A 163 -14.94 19.52 -1.47
N ASP A 164 -15.45 18.35 -1.09
CA ASP A 164 -16.46 18.24 -0.04
C ASP A 164 -15.87 17.94 1.35
N GLN A 165 -14.59 17.55 1.41
CA GLN A 165 -13.93 17.17 2.65
C GLN A 165 -12.58 17.87 2.86
N PRO A 166 -12.55 19.21 3.02
CA PRO A 166 -11.31 19.97 3.12
C PRO A 166 -10.45 19.58 4.35
N ALA A 167 -11.08 19.10 5.42
CA ALA A 167 -10.36 18.59 6.60
C ALA A 167 -9.57 17.32 6.28
N MET A 168 -10.13 16.43 5.46
CA MET A 168 -9.45 15.22 5.01
C MET A 168 -8.27 15.55 4.11
N HIS A 169 -8.45 16.49 3.20
CA HIS A 169 -7.35 16.99 2.37
C HIS A 169 -6.20 17.57 3.21
N TYR A 170 -6.53 18.37 4.22
CA TYR A 170 -5.53 18.93 5.14
C TYR A 170 -4.79 17.83 5.90
N LEU A 171 -5.49 16.86 6.47
CA LEU A 171 -4.90 15.75 7.20
C LEU A 171 -3.99 14.90 6.30
N TYR A 172 -4.43 14.58 5.09
CA TYR A 172 -3.61 13.85 4.13
C TYR A 172 -2.29 14.59 3.83
N SER A 173 -2.38 15.91 3.60
CA SER A 173 -1.22 16.75 3.35
C SER A 173 -0.28 16.85 4.57
N ALA A 174 -0.85 16.87 5.77
CA ALA A 174 -0.07 16.88 7.03
C ALA A 174 0.69 15.57 7.22
N ILE A 175 0.07 14.42 6.96
CA ILE A 175 0.71 13.10 7.01
C ILE A 175 1.87 13.05 6.01
N GLN A 176 1.65 13.49 4.76
CA GLN A 176 2.70 13.58 3.75
C GLN A 176 3.89 14.45 4.18
N GLY A 177 3.60 15.57 4.85
CA GLY A 177 4.61 16.54 5.31
C GLY A 177 5.56 15.98 6.37
N LEU A 178 5.25 14.83 6.98
CA LEU A 178 6.12 14.15 7.93
C LEU A 178 7.17 13.26 7.26
N ASN A 179 7.09 13.04 5.95
CA ASN A 179 8.01 12.17 5.23
C ASN A 179 9.30 12.91 4.87
N GLN A 180 10.40 12.17 4.87
CA GLN A 180 11.70 12.66 4.43
C GLN A 180 11.78 12.69 2.89
N PRO A 181 12.67 13.48 2.30
CA PRO A 181 12.97 13.37 0.87
C PRO A 181 13.48 11.97 0.55
N ARG A 182 12.91 11.33 -0.47
CA ARG A 182 13.33 9.99 -0.90
C ARG A 182 14.61 10.05 -1.71
N THR A 183 15.56 9.22 -1.34
CA THR A 183 16.84 9.04 -2.05
C THR A 183 16.89 7.74 -2.84
N SER A 184 16.05 6.75 -2.48
CA SER A 184 16.03 5.44 -3.11
C SER A 184 14.72 5.16 -3.86
N ARG A 185 14.80 4.28 -4.85
CA ARG A 185 13.66 3.71 -5.57
C ARG A 185 13.83 2.20 -5.59
N LEU A 186 13.74 1.61 -4.41
CA LEU A 186 13.90 0.17 -4.26
C LEU A 186 12.60 -0.53 -4.67
N ARG A 187 12.68 -1.40 -5.65
CA ARG A 187 11.60 -2.25 -6.07
C ARG A 187 12.13 -3.49 -6.78
N ILE A 188 11.41 -4.58 -6.61
CA ILE A 188 11.55 -5.80 -7.41
C ILE A 188 10.50 -5.71 -8.52
N ASP A 189 10.90 -5.86 -9.77
CA ASP A 189 9.97 -6.03 -10.88
C ASP A 189 9.63 -7.52 -10.97
N LEU A 190 8.34 -7.84 -10.83
CA LEU A 190 7.81 -9.19 -10.95
C LEU A 190 7.28 -9.43 -12.37
N THR A 191 7.47 -10.64 -12.86
CA THR A 191 6.96 -11.11 -14.16
C THR A 191 5.84 -12.13 -13.95
N PRO A 192 5.04 -12.45 -15.00
CA PRO A 192 4.06 -13.54 -14.92
C PRO A 192 4.67 -14.91 -14.55
N GLU A 193 5.92 -15.15 -14.92
CA GLU A 193 6.65 -16.37 -14.59
C GLU A 193 6.87 -16.48 -13.07
N ASP A 194 7.16 -15.39 -12.39
CA ASP A 194 7.32 -15.35 -10.93
C ASP A 194 6.00 -15.69 -10.22
N MET A 195 4.87 -15.47 -10.88
CA MET A 195 3.53 -15.76 -10.37
C MET A 195 3.10 -17.23 -10.58
N SER A 196 3.89 -18.07 -11.26
CA SER A 196 3.48 -19.43 -11.65
C SER A 196 3.19 -20.35 -10.46
N GLY A 197 3.82 -20.14 -9.33
CA GLY A 197 3.59 -20.87 -8.07
C GLY A 197 2.75 -20.10 -7.04
N TYR A 198 2.21 -18.96 -7.41
CA TYR A 198 1.48 -18.09 -6.51
C TYR A 198 0.17 -18.71 -6.05
N ARG A 199 -0.09 -18.72 -4.74
CA ARG A 199 -1.31 -19.33 -4.15
C ARG A 199 -1.93 -18.50 -3.03
N THR A 200 -1.33 -17.38 -2.68
CA THR A 200 -1.88 -16.51 -1.63
C THR A 200 -3.21 -15.91 -2.09
N PRO A 201 -4.31 -16.10 -1.35
CA PRO A 201 -5.57 -15.44 -1.64
C PRO A 201 -5.36 -13.93 -1.79
N THR A 202 -5.80 -13.39 -2.93
CA THR A 202 -5.52 -11.97 -3.26
C THR A 202 -6.76 -11.29 -3.81
N VAL A 203 -7.05 -10.09 -3.29
CA VAL A 203 -8.03 -9.18 -3.86
C VAL A 203 -7.37 -7.86 -4.23
N TYR A 204 -7.70 -7.37 -5.41
CA TYR A 204 -7.37 -6.02 -5.84
C TYR A 204 -8.58 -5.12 -5.71
N ILE A 205 -8.38 -3.90 -5.22
CA ILE A 205 -9.39 -2.85 -5.28
C ILE A 205 -8.82 -1.62 -5.97
N THR A 206 -9.64 -0.91 -6.71
CA THR A 206 -9.24 0.31 -7.44
C THR A 206 -10.35 1.34 -7.45
N GLY A 207 -9.99 2.61 -7.28
CA GLY A 207 -10.91 3.71 -7.50
C GLY A 207 -11.13 3.93 -9.01
N GLU A 208 -12.36 4.19 -9.44
CA GLU A 208 -12.66 4.44 -10.85
C GLU A 208 -12.10 5.78 -11.35
N GLU A 209 -11.90 6.74 -10.43
CA GLU A 209 -11.31 8.06 -10.70
C GLU A 209 -9.79 8.11 -10.39
N ASP A 210 -9.15 6.96 -10.19
CA ASP A 210 -7.71 6.91 -9.92
C ASP A 210 -6.91 7.35 -11.16
N VAL A 211 -6.36 8.55 -11.08
CA VAL A 211 -5.52 9.15 -12.12
C VAL A 211 -4.02 8.89 -11.89
N VAL A 212 -3.65 8.36 -10.74
CA VAL A 212 -2.25 7.99 -10.40
C VAL A 212 -1.92 6.62 -10.98
N LEU A 213 -2.72 5.62 -10.67
CA LEU A 213 -2.63 4.25 -11.17
C LEU A 213 -4.01 3.81 -11.68
N PRO A 214 -4.30 4.02 -12.97
CA PRO A 214 -5.65 3.84 -13.51
C PRO A 214 -6.17 2.42 -13.31
N SER A 215 -7.49 2.31 -13.18
CA SER A 215 -8.20 1.05 -12.95
C SER A 215 -7.86 -0.03 -13.98
N SER A 216 -7.53 0.34 -15.23
CA SER A 216 -7.08 -0.60 -16.27
C SER A 216 -5.75 -1.27 -15.94
N MET A 217 -4.82 -0.54 -15.28
CA MET A 217 -3.54 -1.09 -14.84
C MET A 217 -3.74 -2.11 -13.71
N ILE A 218 -4.61 -1.80 -12.76
CA ILE A 218 -4.93 -2.70 -11.65
C ILE A 218 -5.67 -3.94 -12.16
N ALA A 219 -6.56 -3.77 -13.14
CA ALA A 219 -7.24 -4.88 -13.80
C ALA A 219 -6.25 -5.82 -14.52
N ALA A 220 -5.26 -5.26 -15.23
CA ALA A 220 -4.23 -6.07 -15.89
C ALA A 220 -3.41 -6.87 -14.86
N ALA A 221 -3.07 -6.28 -13.70
CA ALA A 221 -2.38 -6.99 -12.62
C ALA A 221 -3.24 -8.11 -12.02
N ALA A 222 -4.52 -7.85 -11.76
CA ALA A 222 -5.44 -8.86 -11.25
C ALA A 222 -5.59 -10.05 -12.21
N ASN A 223 -5.63 -9.80 -13.51
CA ASN A 223 -5.77 -10.84 -14.54
C ASN A 223 -4.58 -11.81 -14.59
N VAL A 224 -3.37 -11.37 -14.24
CA VAL A 224 -2.17 -12.23 -14.26
C VAL A 224 -1.86 -12.82 -12.89
N THR A 225 -2.54 -12.38 -11.84
CA THR A 225 -2.40 -12.93 -10.48
C THR A 225 -3.34 -14.11 -10.30
N PRO A 226 -2.83 -15.35 -10.13
CA PRO A 226 -3.68 -16.53 -10.03
C PRO A 226 -4.69 -16.44 -8.89
N GLY A 227 -5.97 -16.68 -9.20
CA GLY A 227 -7.06 -16.68 -8.23
C GLY A 227 -7.47 -15.30 -7.67
N ALA A 228 -6.88 -14.22 -8.17
CA ALA A 228 -7.23 -12.89 -7.67
C ALA A 228 -8.58 -12.39 -8.20
N HIS A 229 -9.23 -11.57 -7.38
CA HIS A 229 -10.45 -10.84 -7.74
C HIS A 229 -10.17 -9.35 -7.81
N LEU A 230 -10.99 -8.61 -8.58
CA LEU A 230 -10.91 -7.16 -8.70
C LEU A 230 -12.25 -6.51 -8.33
N GLU A 231 -12.21 -5.58 -7.39
CA GLU A 231 -13.31 -4.70 -7.03
C GLU A 231 -13.05 -3.27 -7.48
N ARG A 232 -14.06 -2.61 -8.05
CA ARG A 232 -14.01 -1.22 -8.46
C ARG A 232 -14.88 -0.37 -7.56
N VAL A 233 -14.30 0.72 -7.05
CA VAL A 233 -14.99 1.64 -6.15
C VAL A 233 -15.33 2.91 -6.93
N PRO A 234 -16.62 3.15 -7.21
CA PRO A 234 -17.05 4.33 -7.97
C PRO A 234 -16.81 5.62 -7.18
N GLU A 235 -16.69 6.73 -7.88
CA GLU A 235 -16.51 8.08 -7.31
C GLU A 235 -15.36 8.18 -6.31
N THR A 236 -14.24 7.49 -6.60
CA THR A 236 -13.11 7.37 -5.68
C THR A 236 -11.80 7.44 -6.45
N GLY A 237 -10.85 8.19 -5.91
CA GLY A 237 -9.51 8.34 -6.47
C GLY A 237 -8.53 7.27 -6.00
N HIS A 238 -7.26 7.66 -5.90
CA HIS A 238 -6.14 6.76 -5.59
C HIS A 238 -6.11 6.27 -4.14
N SER A 239 -6.65 7.05 -3.20
CA SER A 239 -6.53 6.78 -1.76
C SER A 239 -7.85 6.28 -1.16
N ILE A 240 -8.35 5.14 -1.66
CA ILE A 240 -9.67 4.56 -1.27
C ILE A 240 -9.80 4.45 0.26
N TYR A 241 -8.78 3.95 0.94
CA TYR A 241 -8.73 3.78 2.40
C TYR A 241 -8.95 5.10 3.16
N PHE A 242 -8.60 6.20 2.52
CA PHE A 242 -8.69 7.55 3.09
C PHE A 242 -10.00 8.26 2.70
N GLU A 243 -10.41 8.11 1.44
CA GLU A 243 -11.58 8.78 0.86
C GLU A 243 -12.91 8.10 1.22
N ARG A 244 -12.91 6.77 1.20
CA ARG A 244 -14.07 5.91 1.44
C ARG A 244 -13.71 4.80 2.43
N PRO A 245 -13.38 5.16 3.69
CA PRO A 245 -13.01 4.18 4.71
C PRO A 245 -14.12 3.18 4.99
N ASP A 246 -15.38 3.58 4.87
CA ASP A 246 -16.56 2.72 4.98
C ASP A 246 -16.52 1.58 3.96
N VAL A 247 -16.30 1.89 2.69
CA VAL A 247 -16.20 0.90 1.60
C VAL A 247 -14.95 0.06 1.74
N PHE A 248 -13.80 0.70 1.99
CA PHE A 248 -12.53 0.01 2.17
C PHE A 248 -12.58 -1.02 3.29
N ASN A 249 -13.04 -0.59 4.48
CA ASN A 249 -13.10 -1.44 5.65
C ASN A 249 -14.08 -2.60 5.47
N ASN A 250 -15.23 -2.39 4.81
CA ASN A 250 -16.19 -3.45 4.52
C ASN A 250 -15.62 -4.49 3.55
N LEU A 251 -14.95 -4.06 2.46
CA LEU A 251 -14.32 -4.97 1.49
C LEU A 251 -13.20 -5.78 2.16
N LEU A 252 -12.33 -5.11 2.93
CA LEU A 252 -11.25 -5.77 3.66
C LEU A 252 -11.80 -6.75 4.71
N SER A 253 -12.83 -6.35 5.48
CA SER A 253 -13.46 -7.21 6.49
C SER A 253 -14.05 -8.47 5.85
N GLY A 254 -14.80 -8.34 4.75
CA GLY A 254 -15.38 -9.49 4.05
C GLY A 254 -14.30 -10.44 3.51
N PHE A 255 -13.22 -9.91 2.97
CA PHE A 255 -12.08 -10.69 2.50
C PHE A 255 -11.38 -11.44 3.65
N LEU A 256 -11.06 -10.75 4.75
CA LEU A 256 -10.42 -11.35 5.91
C LEU A 256 -11.29 -12.41 6.58
N GLN A 257 -12.59 -12.19 6.71
CA GLN A 257 -13.52 -13.19 7.29
C GLN A 257 -13.52 -14.51 6.51
N HIS A 258 -13.26 -14.47 5.21
CA HIS A 258 -13.20 -15.65 4.36
C HIS A 258 -11.80 -16.29 4.36
N GLU A 259 -10.74 -15.50 4.22
CA GLU A 259 -9.39 -16.02 3.95
C GLU A 259 -8.49 -16.08 5.20
N TYR A 260 -8.77 -15.26 6.21
CA TYR A 260 -7.97 -15.13 7.43
C TYR A 260 -8.83 -14.73 8.63
N PRO A 261 -9.79 -15.56 9.05
CA PRO A 261 -10.70 -15.23 10.11
C PRO A 261 -10.01 -15.04 11.47
N ALA A 262 -10.56 -14.11 12.28
CA ALA A 262 -10.12 -13.80 13.64
C ALA A 262 -10.54 -14.85 14.68
#